data_3f5a9a5abe4c1ee41a70902bc37e5258
#
_entry.id   3f5a9a5abe4c1ee41a70902bc37e5258
#
_cell.length_a   1.000
_cell.length_b   1.000
_cell.length_c   1.000
_cell.angle_alpha   90.00
_cell.angle_beta   90.00
_cell.angle_gamma   90.00
#
_symmetry.space_group_name_H-M   'P 1'
#
loop_
_entity.id
_entity.type
_entity.pdbx_description
1 polymer ?
#
loop_
_entity_poly.entity_id
_entity_poly.type
_entity_poly.pdbx_seq_one_letter_code
_entity_poly.pdbx_strand_id
1 'polypeptide(L)'
;MKKFYCLAVFLLLVAPALLAQEHYTEGPVWRVSLIRVKPTHMDEYLTSLRQSSKPLLEEQKRQGIIMDYKLFLKETKNNPEDWDLCLAIEYKNHAAMDGLAAKGEAVRDKILGGKQQGQQLSEKRQEIRETISSELLQEIILK
;
A
#
# COMPACT_ATOMS: atom_id res chain seq x y z
N MET A 1 41.49 -25.44 40.88
CA MET A 1 40.36 -24.57 41.20
C MET A 1 40.51 -23.23 40.47
N LYS A 2 40.41 -23.19 39.14
CA LYS A 2 40.49 -21.95 38.31
C LYS A 2 39.74 -22.09 36.96
N LYS A 3 38.52 -22.60 36.95
CA LYS A 3 37.72 -22.76 35.68
C LYS A 3 36.24 -22.41 35.80
N PHE A 4 35.81 -21.60 36.75
CA PHE A 4 34.38 -21.30 36.94
C PHE A 4 34.00 -19.82 36.82
N TYR A 5 34.90 -18.92 36.43
CA TYR A 5 34.58 -17.49 36.36
C TYR A 5 34.33 -16.92 34.96
N CYS A 6 34.39 -17.74 33.90
CA CYS A 6 34.18 -17.23 32.53
C CYS A 6 32.75 -17.35 32.01
N LEU A 7 31.81 -17.95 32.75
CA LEU A 7 30.43 -18.17 32.24
C LEU A 7 29.41 -17.12 32.70
N ALA A 8 29.80 -16.26 33.66
CA ALA A 8 28.86 -15.28 34.23
C ALA A 8 28.88 -13.89 33.56
N VAL A 9 29.83 -13.62 32.65
CA VAL A 9 29.96 -12.28 32.01
C VAL A 9 29.24 -12.18 30.69
N PHE A 10 28.76 -13.29 30.07
CA PHE A 10 28.14 -13.27 28.76
C PHE A 10 26.61 -13.12 28.76
N LEU A 11 25.99 -13.05 29.93
CA LEU A 11 24.50 -12.95 30.05
C LEU A 11 23.98 -11.54 30.28
N LEU A 12 24.82 -10.52 30.21
CA LEU A 12 24.43 -9.11 30.52
C LEU A 12 24.37 -8.18 29.31
N LEU A 13 24.44 -8.69 28.06
CA LEU A 13 24.49 -7.86 26.86
C LEU A 13 23.30 -8.02 25.93
N VAL A 14 22.21 -8.65 26.37
CA VAL A 14 20.95 -8.63 25.62
C VAL A 14 19.88 -7.97 26.50
N ALA A 15 20.10 -6.70 26.81
CA ALA A 15 18.96 -5.83 27.04
C ALA A 15 18.43 -5.47 25.64
N PRO A 16 17.26 -5.99 25.17
CA PRO A 16 16.63 -5.40 24.03
C PRO A 16 16.37 -3.95 24.42
N ALA A 17 16.89 -3.03 23.64
CA ALA A 17 16.45 -1.65 23.67
C ALA A 17 14.99 -1.64 23.22
N LEU A 18 14.09 -2.03 24.08
CA LEU A 18 12.70 -1.61 24.11
C LEU A 18 12.71 -0.10 24.42
N LEU A 19 13.25 0.69 23.48
CA LEU A 19 12.90 2.09 23.38
C LEU A 19 11.42 2.06 23.01
N ALA A 20 10.58 1.89 24.01
CA ALA A 20 9.14 2.10 23.88
C ALA A 20 8.99 3.49 23.25
N GLN A 21 8.42 3.54 22.05
CA GLN A 21 8.10 4.82 21.43
C GLN A 21 7.22 5.57 22.42
N GLU A 22 7.78 6.60 23.01
CA GLU A 22 7.20 7.24 24.22
C GLU A 22 5.94 8.02 23.87
N HIS A 23 5.84 8.48 22.60
CA HIS A 23 4.81 9.43 22.18
C HIS A 23 3.69 8.82 21.32
N TYR A 24 3.91 7.68 20.68
CA TYR A 24 2.90 7.05 19.82
C TYR A 24 3.06 5.52 19.75
N THR A 25 2.04 4.87 19.24
CA THR A 25 2.09 3.47 18.79
C THR A 25 1.92 3.42 17.28
N GLU A 26 2.56 2.42 16.64
CA GLU A 26 2.39 2.19 15.21
C GLU A 26 1.03 1.56 14.93
N GLY A 27 0.33 2.13 13.96
CA GLY A 27 -0.88 1.60 13.36
C GLY A 27 -0.56 0.81 12.07
N PRO A 28 -1.53 0.66 11.17
CA PRO A 28 -1.33 0.07 9.85
C PRO A 28 -0.41 0.91 8.95
N VAL A 29 0.05 0.26 7.88
CA VAL A 29 0.85 0.91 6.81
C VAL A 29 -0.08 1.24 5.65
N TRP A 30 0.00 2.45 5.15
CA TRP A 30 -0.77 2.92 4.01
C TRP A 30 0.12 3.12 2.78
N ARG A 31 -0.29 2.57 1.65
CA ARG A 31 0.24 2.99 0.34
C ARG A 31 -0.72 4.01 -0.24
N VAL A 32 -0.24 5.23 -0.42
CA VAL A 32 -1.01 6.35 -0.93
C VAL A 32 -0.49 6.73 -2.31
N SER A 33 -1.35 6.67 -3.31
CA SER A 33 -1.02 7.04 -4.68
C SER A 33 -1.85 8.24 -5.11
N LEU A 34 -1.20 9.31 -5.49
CA LEU A 34 -1.79 10.53 -6.02
C LEU A 34 -1.81 10.48 -7.54
N ILE A 35 -2.98 10.65 -8.11
CA ILE A 35 -3.23 10.41 -9.53
C ILE A 35 -3.81 11.67 -10.16
N ARG A 36 -3.22 12.11 -11.26
CA ARG A 36 -3.75 13.15 -12.14
C ARG A 36 -4.38 12.49 -13.36
N VAL A 37 -5.61 12.84 -13.66
CA VAL A 37 -6.36 12.36 -14.80
C VAL A 37 -6.28 13.42 -15.90
N LYS A 38 -6.06 13.00 -17.14
CA LYS A 38 -6.02 13.94 -18.28
C LYS A 38 -7.38 14.64 -18.42
N PRO A 39 -7.40 15.89 -18.87
CA PRO A 39 -8.64 16.63 -19.10
C PRO A 39 -9.66 15.80 -19.91
N THR A 40 -10.94 15.87 -19.53
CA THR A 40 -12.07 15.16 -20.15
C THR A 40 -12.13 13.64 -19.97
N HIS A 41 -11.12 12.98 -19.36
CA HIS A 41 -11.08 11.53 -19.19
C HIS A 41 -11.51 11.03 -17.79
N MET A 42 -12.03 11.90 -16.91
CA MET A 42 -12.40 11.51 -15.54
C MET A 42 -13.45 10.38 -15.52
N ASP A 43 -14.51 10.50 -16.29
CA ASP A 43 -15.58 9.49 -16.34
C ASP A 43 -15.08 8.16 -16.89
N GLU A 44 -14.24 8.19 -17.92
CA GLU A 44 -13.57 7.00 -18.46
C GLU A 44 -12.68 6.34 -17.41
N TYR A 45 -11.89 7.14 -16.70
CA TYR A 45 -11.03 6.66 -15.64
C TYR A 45 -11.80 6.02 -14.48
N LEU A 46 -12.84 6.67 -13.98
CA LEU A 46 -13.71 6.13 -12.91
C LEU A 46 -14.42 4.84 -13.36
N THR A 47 -14.84 4.77 -14.61
CA THR A 47 -15.42 3.56 -15.20
C THR A 47 -14.39 2.41 -15.22
N SER A 48 -13.16 2.69 -15.65
CA SER A 48 -12.05 1.73 -15.63
C SER A 48 -11.73 1.24 -14.21
N LEU A 49 -11.72 2.12 -13.21
CA LEU A 49 -11.52 1.74 -11.81
C LEU A 49 -12.64 0.82 -11.33
N ARG A 50 -13.89 1.10 -11.64
CA ARG A 50 -15.03 0.28 -11.27
C ARG A 50 -14.96 -1.11 -11.88
N GLN A 51 -14.56 -1.22 -13.15
CA GLN A 51 -14.55 -2.47 -13.90
C GLN A 51 -13.35 -3.37 -13.59
N SER A 52 -12.20 -2.80 -13.26
CA SER A 52 -10.96 -3.57 -13.10
C SER A 52 -10.33 -3.42 -11.72
N SER A 53 -10.16 -2.20 -11.20
CA SER A 53 -9.45 -1.99 -9.94
C SER A 53 -10.28 -2.40 -8.73
N LYS A 54 -11.56 -2.06 -8.72
CA LYS A 54 -12.45 -2.41 -7.61
C LYS A 54 -12.53 -3.94 -7.41
N PRO A 55 -12.83 -4.78 -8.42
CA PRO A 55 -12.84 -6.23 -8.23
C PRO A 55 -11.51 -6.80 -7.72
N LEU A 56 -10.37 -6.26 -8.19
CA LEU A 56 -9.05 -6.65 -7.71
C LEU A 56 -8.84 -6.33 -6.23
N LEU A 57 -9.17 -5.11 -5.82
CA LEU A 57 -9.00 -4.65 -4.44
C LEU A 57 -9.94 -5.40 -3.49
N GLU A 58 -11.19 -5.64 -3.89
CA GLU A 58 -12.12 -6.45 -3.10
C GLU A 58 -11.63 -7.89 -2.93
N GLU A 59 -11.10 -8.50 -3.97
CA GLU A 59 -10.53 -9.86 -3.87
C GLU A 59 -9.26 -9.88 -3.00
N GLN A 60 -8.37 -8.88 -3.11
CA GLN A 60 -7.21 -8.77 -2.24
C GLN A 60 -7.61 -8.59 -0.78
N LYS A 61 -8.65 -7.81 -0.50
CA LYS A 61 -9.22 -7.63 0.83
C LYS A 61 -9.81 -8.96 1.35
N ARG A 62 -10.56 -9.66 0.52
CA ARG A 62 -11.14 -10.97 0.86
C ARG A 62 -10.06 -12.02 1.19
N GLN A 63 -8.91 -11.96 0.52
CA GLN A 63 -7.76 -12.85 0.77
C GLN A 63 -6.87 -12.39 1.93
N GLY A 64 -7.14 -11.24 2.54
CA GLY A 64 -6.32 -10.68 3.61
C GLY A 64 -4.94 -10.17 3.14
N ILE A 65 -4.78 -9.92 1.84
CA ILE A 65 -3.55 -9.30 1.28
C ILE A 65 -3.49 -7.83 1.67
N ILE A 66 -4.64 -7.16 1.66
CA ILE A 66 -4.85 -5.80 2.16
C ILE A 66 -5.92 -5.81 3.25
N MET A 67 -5.91 -4.84 4.14
CA MET A 67 -6.94 -4.68 5.18
C MET A 67 -8.13 -3.89 4.65
N ASP A 68 -7.86 -2.78 3.99
CA ASP A 68 -8.87 -1.91 3.39
C ASP A 68 -8.28 -1.08 2.25
N TYR A 69 -9.15 -0.36 1.54
CA TYR A 69 -8.75 0.66 0.59
C TYR A 69 -9.75 1.79 0.54
N LYS A 70 -9.29 2.98 0.19
CA LYS A 70 -10.11 4.19 0.06
C LYS A 70 -9.74 4.92 -1.21
N LEU A 71 -10.75 5.53 -1.83
CA LEU A 71 -10.60 6.45 -2.94
C LEU A 71 -11.11 7.81 -2.51
N PHE A 72 -10.30 8.83 -2.75
CA PHE A 72 -10.66 10.21 -2.48
C PHE A 72 -10.60 11.00 -3.78
N LEU A 73 -11.66 11.72 -4.09
CA LEU A 73 -11.68 12.71 -5.16
C LEU A 73 -11.28 14.06 -4.57
N LYS A 74 -10.36 14.75 -5.22
CA LYS A 74 -9.96 16.09 -4.79
C LYS A 74 -11.00 17.11 -5.24
N GLU A 75 -11.62 17.78 -4.29
CA GLU A 75 -12.65 18.78 -4.57
C GLU A 75 -12.07 20.15 -4.93
N THR A 76 -10.91 20.48 -4.33
CA THR A 76 -10.27 21.79 -4.55
C THR A 76 -8.87 21.61 -5.13
N LYS A 77 -8.59 22.27 -6.26
CA LYS A 77 -7.26 22.29 -6.86
C LYS A 77 -6.61 23.65 -6.61
N ASN A 78 -5.33 23.63 -6.23
CA ASN A 78 -4.53 24.82 -6.03
C ASN A 78 -3.86 25.30 -7.34
N ASN A 79 -3.62 24.34 -8.25
CA ASN A 79 -3.05 24.60 -9.57
C ASN A 79 -3.45 23.50 -10.57
N PRO A 80 -3.30 23.73 -11.89
CA PRO A 80 -3.65 22.74 -12.92
C PRO A 80 -2.86 21.42 -12.84
N GLU A 81 -1.64 21.47 -12.25
CA GLU A 81 -0.75 20.31 -12.12
C GLU A 81 -1.06 19.44 -10.89
N ASP A 82 -2.05 19.82 -10.11
CA ASP A 82 -2.45 19.11 -8.91
C ASP A 82 -3.10 17.76 -9.24
N TRP A 83 -3.07 16.83 -8.27
CA TRP A 83 -3.72 15.54 -8.42
C TRP A 83 -5.26 15.66 -8.39
N ASP A 84 -5.94 14.68 -8.95
CA ASP A 84 -7.41 14.59 -9.00
C ASP A 84 -7.95 13.54 -8.04
N LEU A 85 -7.26 12.41 -7.93
CA LEU A 85 -7.72 11.25 -7.20
C LEU A 85 -6.57 10.68 -6.35
N CYS A 86 -6.90 10.28 -5.12
CA CYS A 86 -6.01 9.56 -4.23
C CYS A 86 -6.54 8.15 -4.01
N LEU A 87 -5.70 7.14 -4.26
CA LEU A 87 -5.94 5.75 -3.87
C LEU A 87 -5.06 5.45 -2.67
N ALA A 88 -5.70 5.16 -1.54
CA ALA A 88 -5.03 4.71 -0.32
C ALA A 88 -5.34 3.22 -0.07
N ILE A 89 -4.31 2.39 0.10
CA ILE A 89 -4.43 0.95 0.38
C ILE A 89 -3.79 0.67 1.73
N GLU A 90 -4.54 0.02 2.60
CA GLU A 90 -4.16 -0.31 3.96
C GLU A 90 -3.57 -1.72 4.05
N TYR A 91 -2.37 -1.84 4.63
CA TYR A 91 -1.70 -3.09 4.97
C TYR A 91 -1.56 -3.20 6.49
N LYS A 92 -1.66 -4.41 7.02
CA LYS A 92 -1.56 -4.65 8.47
C LYS A 92 -0.26 -4.10 9.07
N ASN A 93 0.85 -4.27 8.36
CA ASN A 93 2.19 -3.80 8.72
C ASN A 93 3.13 -3.96 7.52
N HIS A 94 4.39 -3.58 7.65
CA HIS A 94 5.39 -3.76 6.59
C HIS A 94 5.59 -5.23 6.17
N ALA A 95 5.56 -6.18 7.11
CA ALA A 95 5.72 -7.61 6.81
C ALA A 95 4.59 -8.17 5.94
N ALA A 96 3.38 -7.60 6.00
CA ALA A 96 2.26 -7.99 5.14
C ALA A 96 2.53 -7.69 3.65
N MET A 97 3.50 -6.83 3.35
CA MET A 97 3.90 -6.47 2.00
C MET A 97 4.92 -7.44 1.39
N ASP A 98 5.44 -8.40 2.17
CA ASP A 98 6.36 -9.41 1.67
C ASP A 98 5.67 -10.31 0.64
N GLY A 99 6.31 -10.49 -0.52
CA GLY A 99 5.76 -11.26 -1.62
C GLY A 99 4.52 -10.65 -2.29
N LEU A 100 4.23 -9.36 -2.05
CA LEU A 100 3.03 -8.67 -2.53
C LEU A 100 2.89 -8.73 -4.07
N ALA A 101 4.00 -8.68 -4.80
CA ALA A 101 3.99 -8.76 -6.26
C ALA A 101 3.39 -10.10 -6.74
N ALA A 102 3.85 -11.22 -6.20
CA ALA A 102 3.36 -12.55 -6.56
C ALA A 102 1.89 -12.75 -6.13
N LYS A 103 1.54 -12.31 -4.91
CA LYS A 103 0.15 -12.36 -4.43
C LYS A 103 -0.78 -11.54 -5.31
N GLY A 104 -0.35 -10.32 -5.68
CA GLY A 104 -1.12 -9.43 -6.55
C GLY A 104 -1.25 -9.96 -7.98
N GLU A 105 -0.23 -10.62 -8.51
CA GLU A 105 -0.28 -11.25 -9.84
C GLU A 105 -1.30 -12.40 -9.86
N ALA A 106 -1.29 -13.28 -8.87
CA ALA A 106 -2.26 -14.37 -8.75
C ALA A 106 -3.72 -13.88 -8.69
N VAL A 107 -3.98 -12.80 -7.94
CA VAL A 107 -5.31 -12.18 -7.89
C VAL A 107 -5.67 -11.56 -9.24
N ARG A 108 -4.75 -10.88 -9.89
CA ARG A 108 -4.97 -10.25 -11.21
C ARG A 108 -5.32 -11.29 -12.26
N ASP A 109 -4.58 -12.38 -12.31
CA ASP A 109 -4.83 -13.46 -13.26
C ASP A 109 -6.22 -14.08 -13.08
N LYS A 110 -6.63 -14.27 -11.83
CA LYS A 110 -7.96 -14.80 -11.50
C LYS A 110 -9.09 -13.84 -11.88
N ILE A 111 -8.93 -12.55 -11.58
CA ILE A 111 -10.03 -11.55 -11.70
C ILE A 111 -10.12 -10.95 -13.10
N LEU A 112 -8.98 -10.73 -13.77
CA LEU A 112 -8.93 -10.06 -15.07
C LEU A 112 -8.77 -11.02 -16.26
N GLY A 113 -8.79 -12.34 -16.04
CA GLY A 113 -8.68 -13.32 -17.12
C GLY A 113 -7.27 -13.52 -17.65
N GLY A 114 -6.24 -13.25 -16.83
CA GLY A 114 -4.85 -13.52 -17.13
C GLY A 114 -3.96 -12.28 -17.25
N LYS A 115 -2.66 -12.54 -17.29
CA LYS A 115 -1.61 -11.52 -17.28
C LYS A 115 -1.72 -10.53 -18.45
N GLN A 116 -1.95 -11.04 -19.65
CA GLN A 116 -2.04 -10.21 -20.86
C GLN A 116 -3.19 -9.22 -20.80
N GLN A 117 -4.37 -9.66 -20.41
CA GLN A 117 -5.54 -8.80 -20.27
C GLN A 117 -5.37 -7.76 -19.17
N GLY A 118 -4.79 -8.15 -18.03
CA GLY A 118 -4.45 -7.22 -16.96
C GLY A 118 -3.45 -6.15 -17.39
N GLN A 119 -2.46 -6.52 -18.21
CA GLN A 119 -1.48 -5.59 -18.76
C GLN A 119 -2.13 -4.59 -19.74
N GLN A 120 -2.94 -5.05 -20.69
CA GLN A 120 -3.66 -4.18 -21.63
C GLN A 120 -4.55 -3.15 -20.91
N LEU A 121 -5.27 -3.57 -19.86
CA LEU A 121 -6.07 -2.67 -19.04
C LEU A 121 -5.22 -1.65 -18.29
N SER A 122 -4.04 -2.04 -17.84
CA SER A 122 -3.10 -1.13 -17.19
C SER A 122 -2.52 -0.10 -18.16
N GLU A 123 -2.09 -0.53 -19.34
CA GLU A 123 -1.56 0.33 -20.40
C GLU A 123 -2.61 1.35 -20.84
N LYS A 124 -3.82 0.89 -21.14
CA LYS A 124 -4.93 1.78 -21.49
C LYS A 124 -5.22 2.85 -20.43
N ARG A 125 -5.12 2.49 -19.15
CA ARG A 125 -5.27 3.48 -18.08
C ARG A 125 -4.13 4.49 -18.01
N GLN A 126 -2.91 4.09 -18.33
CA GLN A 126 -1.74 4.99 -18.36
C GLN A 126 -1.86 6.05 -19.45
N GLU A 127 -2.62 5.77 -20.52
CA GLU A 127 -2.88 6.74 -21.59
C GLU A 127 -3.72 7.93 -21.14
N ILE A 128 -4.59 7.74 -20.14
CA ILE A 128 -5.54 8.76 -19.66
C ILE A 128 -5.22 9.33 -18.28
N ARG A 129 -4.16 8.83 -17.61
CA ARG A 129 -3.78 9.28 -16.27
C ARG A 129 -2.27 9.29 -16.09
N GLU A 130 -1.83 10.00 -15.06
CA GLU A 130 -0.46 10.00 -14.56
C GLU A 130 -0.46 9.73 -13.06
N THR A 131 0.48 8.94 -12.57
CA THR A 131 0.73 8.81 -11.13
C THR A 131 1.73 9.87 -10.71
N ILE A 132 1.29 10.85 -9.95
CA ILE A 132 2.13 11.97 -9.46
C ILE A 132 3.10 11.46 -8.40
N SER A 133 2.58 10.70 -7.41
CA SER A 133 3.40 10.05 -6.39
C SER A 133 2.78 8.73 -5.95
N SER A 134 3.61 7.86 -5.37
CA SER A 134 3.17 6.68 -4.66
C SER A 134 4.07 6.50 -3.44
N GLU A 135 3.52 6.67 -2.26
CA GLU A 135 4.25 6.76 -1.00
C GLU A 135 3.77 5.69 -0.02
N LEU A 136 4.64 5.28 0.89
CA LEU A 136 4.28 4.47 2.04
C LEU A 136 4.24 5.37 3.27
N LEU A 137 3.14 5.33 3.98
CA LEU A 137 2.91 6.10 5.20
C LEU A 137 2.68 5.14 6.36
N GLN A 138 3.35 5.37 7.48
CA GLN A 138 3.08 4.68 8.73
C GLN A 138 2.01 5.46 9.49
N GLU A 139 0.88 4.85 9.76
CA GLU A 139 -0.10 5.43 10.68
C GLU A 139 0.47 5.43 12.10
N ILE A 140 0.31 6.53 12.81
CA ILE A 140 0.69 6.66 14.21
C ILE A 140 -0.50 7.01 15.07
N ILE A 141 -0.59 6.41 16.24
CA ILE A 141 -1.64 6.66 17.23
C ILE A 141 -0.97 7.33 18.42
N LEU A 142 -1.25 8.60 18.63
CA LEU A 142 -0.70 9.36 19.76
C LEU A 142 -1.20 8.79 21.08
N LYS A 143 -0.30 8.73 22.08
CA LYS A 143 -0.63 8.28 23.43
C LYS A 143 -1.13 9.41 24.30
#